data_8aa040f77c3429f3fe74b93cd7a5b79a
#
_entry.id   8aa040f77c3429f3fe74b93cd7a5b79a
#
_cell.length_a   1.000
_cell.length_b   1.000
_cell.length_c   1.000
_cell.angle_alpha   90.00
_cell.angle_beta   90.00
_cell.angle_gamma   90.00
#
_symmetry.space_group_name_H-M   'P 1'
#
loop_
_entity.id
_entity.type
_entity.pdbx_description
1 polymer ?
#
loop_
_entity_poly.entity_id
_entity_poly.type
_entity_poly.pdbx_seq_one_letter_code
_entity_poly.pdbx_strand_id
1 'polypeptide(L)'
;RLLFTFNCRRFNNLEEIDEFAPDLVINAATVKYTIEAFNKVLPHLPEKCILSDIASVKTGLPEFYAKCGHPFVSTHPMFGPTFASLSNLSNENAIIIAESDHLGKVFFKDLYNELHLHIEEYTFSQHDETIAYSLSIPFASTLVFAGCMKHQDAPGTTFKRHLMIANGLMSEDDYLLSEILFNPHTSGQLEKIQAKLSQLQVIVENHDSEAMKHYLEEVRNNLK
;
A
#
# COMPACT_ATOMS: atom_id res chain seq x y z
N ARG A 1 -23.68 -7.98 -11.10
CA ARG A 1 -22.98 -8.46 -12.32
C ARG A 1 -21.89 -9.46 -11.96
N LEU A 2 -20.98 -9.16 -11.01
CA LEU A 2 -19.90 -10.07 -10.61
C LEU A 2 -20.39 -11.44 -10.12
N LEU A 3 -21.49 -11.49 -9.35
CA LEU A 3 -22.06 -12.74 -8.84
C LEU A 3 -22.39 -13.75 -9.95
N PHE A 4 -22.91 -13.27 -11.07
CA PHE A 4 -23.24 -14.15 -12.22
C PHE A 4 -21.99 -14.55 -13.01
N THR A 5 -21.01 -13.68 -13.11
CA THR A 5 -19.78 -13.94 -13.88
C THR A 5 -18.91 -15.00 -13.22
N PHE A 6 -18.82 -14.99 -11.89
CA PHE A 6 -17.91 -15.84 -11.11
C PHE A 6 -18.63 -16.94 -10.30
N ASN A 7 -19.94 -17.15 -10.53
CA ASN A 7 -20.75 -18.11 -9.77
C ASN A 7 -20.65 -17.91 -8.24
N CYS A 8 -20.63 -16.65 -7.80
CA CYS A 8 -20.51 -16.32 -6.39
C CYS A 8 -21.87 -16.33 -5.71
N ARG A 9 -21.92 -16.78 -4.45
CA ARG A 9 -23.06 -16.63 -3.56
C ARG A 9 -22.86 -15.36 -2.71
N ARG A 10 -23.89 -14.54 -2.56
CA ARG A 10 -23.95 -13.45 -1.61
C ARG A 10 -24.70 -13.89 -0.36
N PHE A 11 -24.12 -13.69 0.79
CA PHE A 11 -24.79 -13.85 2.08
C PHE A 11 -25.58 -12.58 2.43
N ASN A 12 -26.71 -12.77 3.10
CA ASN A 12 -27.59 -11.68 3.53
C ASN A 12 -27.42 -11.37 5.02
N ASN A 13 -26.92 -12.34 5.77
CA ASN A 13 -26.61 -12.22 7.21
C ASN A 13 -25.35 -13.04 7.53
N LEU A 14 -24.80 -12.87 8.72
CA LEU A 14 -23.56 -13.52 9.16
C LEU A 14 -23.79 -15.01 9.52
N GLU A 15 -24.98 -15.40 9.92
CA GLU A 15 -25.33 -16.79 10.28
C GLU A 15 -25.20 -17.74 9.06
N GLU A 16 -25.32 -17.22 7.84
CA GLU A 16 -25.08 -18.02 6.63
C GLU A 16 -23.61 -18.46 6.49
N ILE A 17 -22.68 -17.78 7.19
CA ILE A 17 -21.27 -18.14 7.23
C ILE A 17 -21.06 -19.42 8.05
N ASP A 18 -21.82 -19.60 9.15
CA ASP A 18 -21.76 -20.82 9.97
C ASP A 18 -22.09 -22.08 9.14
N GLU A 19 -23.11 -22.00 8.27
CA GLU A 19 -23.50 -23.09 7.39
C GLU A 19 -22.49 -23.31 6.25
N PHE A 20 -21.90 -22.23 5.75
CA PHE A 20 -20.92 -22.28 4.66
C PHE A 20 -19.58 -22.86 5.12
N ALA A 21 -19.21 -22.60 6.39
CA ALA A 21 -18.00 -23.09 7.04
C ALA A 21 -16.72 -22.86 6.19
N PRO A 22 -16.30 -21.62 5.92
CA PRO A 22 -15.18 -21.32 5.03
C PRO A 22 -13.86 -21.83 5.59
N ASP A 23 -12.96 -22.28 4.70
CA ASP A 23 -11.57 -22.61 5.03
C ASP A 23 -10.68 -21.35 5.05
N LEU A 24 -11.07 -20.31 4.27
CA LEU A 24 -10.35 -19.05 4.15
C LEU A 24 -11.34 -17.89 4.06
N VAL A 25 -11.07 -16.82 4.82
CA VAL A 25 -11.78 -15.54 4.74
C VAL A 25 -10.80 -14.47 4.30
N ILE A 26 -11.08 -13.80 3.17
CA ILE A 26 -10.29 -12.67 2.67
C ILE A 26 -11.01 -11.37 3.02
N ASN A 27 -10.39 -10.58 3.87
CA ASN A 27 -10.88 -9.25 4.23
C ASN A 27 -10.38 -8.21 3.24
N ALA A 28 -11.29 -7.72 2.41
CA ALA A 28 -11.07 -6.64 1.46
C ALA A 28 -11.79 -5.34 1.88
N ALA A 29 -12.11 -5.19 3.15
CA ALA A 29 -12.65 -3.93 3.69
C ALA A 29 -11.57 -2.83 3.62
N THR A 30 -12.02 -1.57 3.59
CA THR A 30 -11.09 -0.45 3.68
C THR A 30 -10.31 -0.50 4.98
N VAL A 31 -9.09 0.02 5.00
CA VAL A 31 -8.14 -0.02 6.13
C VAL A 31 -8.81 0.30 7.46
N LYS A 32 -9.62 1.35 7.48
CA LYS A 32 -10.38 1.80 8.67
C LYS A 32 -11.24 0.71 9.32
N TYR A 33 -11.82 -0.17 8.52
CA TYR A 33 -12.80 -1.16 8.97
C TYR A 33 -12.25 -2.59 9.00
N THR A 34 -10.98 -2.80 8.69
CA THR A 34 -10.40 -4.14 8.57
C THR A 34 -10.55 -4.95 9.86
N ILE A 35 -10.14 -4.41 11.01
CA ILE A 35 -10.25 -5.11 12.30
C ILE A 35 -11.70 -5.26 12.75
N GLU A 36 -12.53 -4.23 12.53
CA GLU A 36 -13.97 -4.31 12.84
C GLU A 36 -14.67 -5.40 12.03
N ALA A 37 -14.35 -5.52 10.73
CA ALA A 37 -14.91 -6.55 9.86
C ALA A 37 -14.51 -7.96 10.33
N PHE A 38 -13.25 -8.17 10.70
CA PHE A 38 -12.81 -9.43 11.30
C PHE A 38 -13.57 -9.75 12.58
N ASN A 39 -13.65 -8.81 13.51
CA ASN A 39 -14.36 -9.02 14.78
C ASN A 39 -15.84 -9.41 14.59
N LYS A 40 -16.49 -8.92 13.54
CA LYS A 40 -17.86 -9.29 13.20
C LYS A 40 -18.01 -10.72 12.70
N VAL A 41 -17.05 -11.21 11.91
CA VAL A 41 -17.15 -12.55 11.30
C VAL A 41 -16.54 -13.64 12.16
N LEU A 42 -15.59 -13.32 13.06
CA LEU A 42 -14.91 -14.30 13.90
C LEU A 42 -15.86 -15.28 14.64
N PRO A 43 -16.99 -14.84 15.27
CA PRO A 43 -17.89 -15.76 15.96
C PRO A 43 -18.55 -16.81 15.04
N HIS A 44 -18.51 -16.61 13.73
CA HIS A 44 -19.16 -17.44 12.71
C HIS A 44 -18.17 -18.31 11.94
N LEU A 45 -16.90 -18.32 12.31
CA LEU A 45 -15.86 -19.03 11.56
C LEU A 45 -15.46 -20.35 12.25
N PRO A 46 -15.19 -21.41 11.48
CA PRO A 46 -14.54 -22.61 12.00
C PRO A 46 -13.18 -22.27 12.62
N GLU A 47 -12.80 -22.94 13.70
CA GLU A 47 -11.51 -22.69 14.39
C GLU A 47 -10.28 -22.77 13.48
N LYS A 48 -10.33 -23.58 12.43
CA LYS A 48 -9.22 -23.76 11.46
C LYS A 48 -9.30 -22.81 10.28
N CYS A 49 -10.33 -21.95 10.20
CA CYS A 49 -10.45 -20.98 9.13
C CYS A 49 -9.28 -20.01 9.13
N ILE A 50 -8.61 -19.89 8.00
CA ILE A 50 -7.49 -18.94 7.83
C ILE A 50 -8.07 -17.55 7.61
N LEU A 51 -7.65 -16.58 8.42
CA LEU A 51 -7.98 -15.18 8.21
C LEU A 51 -6.96 -14.55 7.25
N SER A 52 -7.43 -13.80 6.28
CA SER A 52 -6.55 -13.05 5.38
C SER A 52 -6.96 -11.60 5.25
N ASP A 53 -6.00 -10.72 5.22
CA ASP A 53 -6.16 -9.32 4.77
C ASP A 53 -5.32 -9.06 3.52
N ILE A 54 -5.77 -8.07 2.74
CA ILE A 54 -5.05 -7.52 1.59
C ILE A 54 -4.76 -6.02 1.81
N ALA A 55 -4.73 -5.59 3.05
CA ALA A 55 -4.60 -4.18 3.42
C ALA A 55 -3.21 -3.63 3.09
N SER A 56 -3.17 -2.39 2.58
CA SER A 56 -1.93 -1.66 2.31
C SER A 56 -1.22 -1.15 3.57
N VAL A 57 -1.92 -1.04 4.69
CA VAL A 57 -1.41 -0.63 5.99
C VAL A 57 -1.66 -1.72 7.01
N LYS A 58 -0.64 -2.08 7.80
CA LYS A 58 -0.70 -3.18 8.74
C LYS A 58 -0.88 -2.74 10.20
N THR A 59 -1.14 -1.47 10.45
CA THR A 59 -1.34 -0.92 11.81
C THR A 59 -2.40 -1.71 12.57
N GLY A 60 -2.02 -2.25 13.74
CA GLY A 60 -2.88 -3.03 14.63
C GLY A 60 -3.17 -4.47 14.19
N LEU A 61 -2.79 -4.87 12.96
CA LEU A 61 -2.99 -6.25 12.49
C LEU A 61 -2.10 -7.27 13.20
N PRO A 62 -0.80 -7.00 13.48
CA PRO A 62 0.03 -7.93 14.24
C PRO A 62 -0.56 -8.27 15.60
N GLU A 63 -1.02 -7.26 16.35
CA GLU A 63 -1.64 -7.41 17.67
C GLU A 63 -2.99 -8.13 17.61
N PHE A 64 -3.76 -7.87 16.54
CA PHE A 64 -5.02 -8.56 16.30
C PHE A 64 -4.77 -10.05 16.03
N TYR A 65 -3.88 -10.40 15.10
CA TYR A 65 -3.58 -11.78 14.75
C TYR A 65 -2.98 -12.59 15.91
N ALA A 66 -2.16 -11.94 16.74
CA ALA A 66 -1.62 -12.58 17.94
C ALA A 66 -2.69 -13.00 18.97
N LYS A 67 -3.91 -12.42 18.88
CA LYS A 67 -4.99 -12.62 19.88
C LYS A 67 -6.24 -13.29 19.31
N CYS A 68 -6.41 -13.33 17.98
CA CYS A 68 -7.66 -13.78 17.37
C CYS A 68 -7.89 -15.30 17.49
N GLY A 69 -6.85 -16.10 17.75
CA GLY A 69 -6.95 -17.56 17.90
C GLY A 69 -7.09 -18.35 16.60
N HIS A 70 -6.99 -17.70 15.44
CA HIS A 70 -7.06 -18.31 14.11
C HIS A 70 -5.71 -18.26 13.41
N PRO A 71 -5.39 -19.23 12.53
CA PRO A 71 -4.30 -19.08 11.58
C PRO A 71 -4.59 -17.88 10.67
N PHE A 72 -3.54 -17.19 10.22
CA PHE A 72 -3.70 -16.03 9.36
C PHE A 72 -2.71 -16.00 8.21
N VAL A 73 -3.06 -15.29 7.14
CA VAL A 73 -2.15 -14.86 6.09
C VAL A 73 -2.41 -13.39 5.77
N SER A 74 -1.41 -12.58 5.96
CA SER A 74 -1.49 -11.15 5.65
C SER A 74 -0.72 -10.87 4.36
N THR A 75 -1.36 -10.16 3.41
CA THR A 75 -0.76 -9.87 2.11
C THR A 75 -1.01 -8.41 1.73
N HIS A 76 -0.20 -7.90 0.81
CA HIS A 76 -0.38 -6.58 0.24
C HIS A 76 -0.10 -6.61 -1.26
N PRO A 77 -1.13 -6.65 -2.13
CA PRO A 77 -0.98 -6.33 -3.54
C PRO A 77 -0.57 -4.86 -3.69
N MET A 78 0.67 -4.61 -4.18
CA MET A 78 1.29 -3.28 -4.22
C MET A 78 0.81 -2.43 -5.41
N PHE A 79 -0.46 -2.56 -5.78
CA PHE A 79 -1.06 -1.83 -6.89
C PHE A 79 -2.52 -1.49 -6.61
N GLY A 80 -2.95 -0.38 -7.20
CA GLY A 80 -4.33 0.07 -7.12
C GLY A 80 -4.98 0.19 -8.51
N PRO A 81 -6.31 0.23 -8.61
CA PRO A 81 -7.03 0.27 -9.87
C PRO A 81 -6.79 1.55 -10.68
N THR A 82 -6.25 2.60 -10.08
CA THR A 82 -6.03 3.90 -10.72
C THR A 82 -4.91 3.85 -11.75
N PHE A 83 -3.83 3.10 -11.49
CA PHE A 83 -2.64 3.09 -12.34
C PHE A 83 -2.29 1.71 -12.89
N ALA A 84 -2.72 0.63 -12.25
CA ALA A 84 -2.43 -0.73 -12.69
C ALA A 84 -3.29 -1.14 -13.89
N SER A 85 -2.70 -1.87 -14.83
CA SER A 85 -3.44 -2.52 -15.90
C SER A 85 -3.93 -3.88 -15.44
N LEU A 86 -5.21 -4.01 -15.11
CA LEU A 86 -5.80 -5.28 -14.67
C LEU A 86 -5.75 -6.39 -15.76
N SER A 87 -5.44 -6.05 -17.00
CA SER A 87 -5.24 -7.03 -18.07
C SER A 87 -3.81 -7.58 -18.14
N ASN A 88 -2.84 -6.92 -17.47
CA ASN A 88 -1.46 -7.38 -17.39
C ASN A 88 -0.83 -6.86 -16.10
N LEU A 89 -0.62 -7.73 -15.13
CA LEU A 89 -0.04 -7.42 -13.83
C LEU A 89 1.44 -7.87 -13.71
N SER A 90 2.08 -8.26 -14.80
CA SER A 90 3.44 -8.81 -14.79
C SER A 90 4.54 -7.83 -14.33
N ASN A 91 4.24 -6.56 -14.22
CA ASN A 91 5.14 -5.54 -13.69
C ASN A 91 4.77 -5.12 -12.25
N GLU A 92 3.73 -5.73 -11.69
CA GLU A 92 3.24 -5.38 -10.36
C GLU A 92 3.80 -6.33 -9.31
N ASN A 93 3.83 -5.87 -8.07
CA ASN A 93 4.37 -6.62 -6.95
C ASN A 93 3.27 -6.98 -5.95
N ALA A 94 3.49 -8.05 -5.20
CA ALA A 94 2.71 -8.40 -4.02
C ALA A 94 3.64 -8.80 -2.87
N ILE A 95 3.30 -8.37 -1.66
CA ILE A 95 4.01 -8.77 -0.45
C ILE A 95 3.16 -9.82 0.28
N ILE A 96 3.80 -10.89 0.75
CA ILE A 96 3.23 -11.85 1.68
C ILE A 96 3.98 -11.72 3.00
N ILE A 97 3.27 -11.58 4.10
CA ILE A 97 3.90 -11.42 5.41
C ILE A 97 4.49 -12.76 5.87
N ALA A 98 5.76 -12.74 6.27
CA ALA A 98 6.54 -13.94 6.60
C ALA A 98 5.99 -14.71 7.82
N GLU A 99 5.41 -14.00 8.79
CA GLU A 99 4.78 -14.57 9.99
C GLU A 99 3.46 -15.30 9.72
N SER A 100 2.97 -15.27 8.49
CA SER A 100 1.73 -15.90 8.06
C SER A 100 1.77 -17.43 8.11
N ASP A 101 0.60 -18.05 8.27
CA ASP A 101 0.41 -19.49 8.19
C ASP A 101 0.88 -20.08 6.86
N HIS A 102 1.43 -21.30 6.92
CA HIS A 102 2.00 -21.96 5.75
C HIS A 102 0.98 -22.21 4.63
N LEU A 103 -0.21 -22.72 4.96
CA LEU A 103 -1.24 -23.03 3.95
C LEU A 103 -1.77 -21.74 3.31
N GLY A 104 -1.98 -20.69 4.12
CA GLY A 104 -2.35 -19.37 3.62
C GLY A 104 -1.30 -18.80 2.66
N LYS A 105 -0.01 -18.94 2.99
CA LYS A 105 1.08 -18.50 2.10
C LYS A 105 1.10 -19.28 0.79
N VAL A 106 0.92 -20.59 0.82
CA VAL A 106 0.85 -21.41 -0.40
C VAL A 106 -0.29 -20.93 -1.29
N PHE A 107 -1.50 -20.76 -0.72
CA PHE A 107 -2.65 -20.29 -1.48
C PHE A 107 -2.38 -18.94 -2.20
N PHE A 108 -1.85 -17.96 -1.47
CA PHE A 108 -1.58 -16.64 -2.08
C PHE A 108 -0.40 -16.65 -3.06
N LYS A 109 0.62 -17.50 -2.83
CA LYS A 109 1.70 -17.67 -3.81
C LYS A 109 1.17 -18.22 -5.13
N ASP A 110 0.32 -19.24 -5.07
CA ASP A 110 -0.28 -19.84 -6.28
C ASP A 110 -1.16 -18.80 -7.00
N LEU A 111 -2.04 -18.10 -6.27
CA LEU A 111 -2.89 -17.06 -6.82
C LEU A 111 -2.09 -15.92 -7.48
N TYR A 112 -1.06 -15.43 -6.82
CA TYR A 112 -0.25 -14.31 -7.33
C TYR A 112 0.64 -14.75 -8.50
N ASN A 113 1.11 -16.00 -8.53
CA ASN A 113 1.81 -16.58 -9.68
C ASN A 113 0.88 -16.70 -10.91
N GLU A 114 -0.37 -17.13 -10.73
CA GLU A 114 -1.36 -17.15 -11.82
C GLU A 114 -1.65 -15.75 -12.38
N LEU A 115 -1.58 -14.72 -11.52
CA LEU A 115 -1.72 -13.32 -11.91
C LEU A 115 -0.41 -12.72 -12.46
N HIS A 116 0.68 -13.49 -12.49
CA HIS A 116 2.00 -13.07 -12.93
C HIS A 116 2.63 -11.94 -12.13
N LEU A 117 2.29 -11.81 -10.83
CA LEU A 117 2.87 -10.83 -9.93
C LEU A 117 4.28 -11.23 -9.49
N HIS A 118 5.13 -10.25 -9.23
CA HIS A 118 6.37 -10.46 -8.49
C HIS A 118 6.04 -10.56 -6.99
N ILE A 119 6.49 -11.65 -6.34
CA ILE A 119 6.15 -11.94 -4.95
C ILE A 119 7.37 -11.73 -4.07
N GLU A 120 7.22 -10.93 -3.01
CA GLU A 120 8.22 -10.75 -1.97
C GLU A 120 7.66 -11.20 -0.62
N GLU A 121 8.51 -11.83 0.21
CA GLU A 121 8.15 -12.14 1.60
C GLU A 121 8.87 -11.18 2.54
N TYR A 122 8.09 -10.42 3.34
CA TYR A 122 8.58 -9.49 4.35
C TYR A 122 7.97 -9.80 5.70
N THR A 123 8.70 -9.53 6.78
CA THR A 123 8.09 -9.43 8.11
C THR A 123 7.16 -8.21 8.16
N PHE A 124 6.29 -8.12 9.17
CA PHE A 124 5.48 -6.92 9.38
C PHE A 124 6.36 -5.66 9.49
N SER A 125 7.49 -5.74 10.20
CA SER A 125 8.43 -4.61 10.32
C SER A 125 9.03 -4.21 8.97
N GLN A 126 9.52 -5.17 8.19
CA GLN A 126 10.07 -4.90 6.85
C GLN A 126 9.03 -4.34 5.90
N HIS A 127 7.77 -4.81 6.00
CA HIS A 127 6.66 -4.24 5.25
C HIS A 127 6.49 -2.76 5.58
N ASP A 128 6.39 -2.41 6.87
CA ASP A 128 6.16 -1.02 7.28
C ASP A 128 7.32 -0.09 6.90
N GLU A 129 8.57 -0.57 7.00
CA GLU A 129 9.75 0.15 6.51
C GLU A 129 9.66 0.39 4.99
N THR A 130 9.26 -0.64 4.23
CA THR A 130 9.10 -0.55 2.76
C THR A 130 8.00 0.44 2.38
N ILE A 131 6.85 0.40 3.07
CA ILE A 131 5.74 1.32 2.84
C ILE A 131 6.15 2.77 3.14
N ALA A 132 6.87 3.02 4.24
CA ALA A 132 7.39 4.34 4.55
C ALA A 132 8.33 4.87 3.47
N TYR A 133 9.13 4.02 2.85
CA TYR A 133 10.01 4.41 1.75
C TYR A 133 9.25 4.56 0.43
N SER A 134 8.50 3.55 0.03
CA SER A 134 7.91 3.45 -1.33
C SER A 134 6.62 4.25 -1.51
N LEU A 135 5.88 4.53 -0.44
CA LEU A 135 4.64 5.32 -0.50
C LEU A 135 4.79 6.68 0.20
N SER A 136 5.34 6.73 1.42
CA SER A 136 5.37 7.99 2.16
C SER A 136 6.27 9.05 1.52
N ILE A 137 7.40 8.67 0.89
CA ILE A 137 8.25 9.62 0.15
C ILE A 137 7.51 10.21 -1.06
N PRO A 138 6.97 9.42 -2.00
CA PRO A 138 6.21 9.94 -3.12
C PRO A 138 5.00 10.77 -2.69
N PHE A 139 4.24 10.31 -1.68
CA PHE A 139 3.06 11.01 -1.20
C PHE A 139 3.42 12.36 -0.58
N ALA A 140 4.40 12.39 0.32
CA ALA A 140 4.85 13.64 0.93
C ALA A 140 5.37 14.63 -0.10
N SER A 141 6.17 14.17 -1.07
CA SER A 141 6.68 15.03 -2.16
C SER A 141 5.55 15.60 -3.01
N THR A 142 4.54 14.78 -3.33
CA THR A 142 3.37 15.19 -4.10
C THR A 142 2.49 16.17 -3.31
N LEU A 143 2.27 15.93 -2.02
CA LEU A 143 1.49 16.83 -1.15
C LEU A 143 2.19 18.19 -0.99
N VAL A 144 3.52 18.21 -0.82
CA VAL A 144 4.27 19.47 -0.76
C VAL A 144 4.17 20.23 -2.08
N PHE A 145 4.34 19.55 -3.22
CA PHE A 145 4.14 20.14 -4.54
C PHE A 145 2.72 20.73 -4.67
N ALA A 146 1.69 19.95 -4.36
CA ALA A 146 0.30 20.39 -4.45
C ALA A 146 -0.01 21.56 -3.51
N GLY A 147 0.54 21.54 -2.28
CA GLY A 147 0.40 22.62 -1.31
C GLY A 147 1.05 23.95 -1.72
N CYS A 148 2.11 23.88 -2.56
CA CYS A 148 2.77 25.07 -3.12
C CYS A 148 2.17 25.51 -4.47
N MET A 149 1.29 24.72 -5.05
CA MET A 149 0.78 24.94 -6.41
C MET A 149 -0.16 26.14 -6.45
N LYS A 150 -0.09 26.89 -7.55
CA LYS A 150 -1.05 27.95 -7.92
C LYS A 150 -1.53 27.71 -9.34
N HIS A 151 -2.72 28.23 -9.65
CA HIS A 151 -3.26 28.18 -11.02
C HIS A 151 -2.27 28.77 -12.04
N GLN A 152 -2.13 28.12 -13.17
CA GLN A 152 -1.29 28.55 -14.29
C GLN A 152 -2.11 28.60 -15.57
N ASP A 153 -2.13 29.73 -16.26
CA ASP A 153 -2.85 29.89 -17.54
C ASP A 153 -2.14 29.13 -18.69
N ALA A 154 -0.81 29.02 -18.62
CA ALA A 154 0.01 28.37 -19.64
C ALA A 154 0.96 27.32 -19.02
N PRO A 155 0.44 26.21 -18.44
CA PRO A 155 1.28 25.23 -17.78
C PRO A 155 2.10 24.41 -18.78
N GLY A 156 3.40 24.27 -18.51
CA GLY A 156 4.32 23.41 -19.26
C GLY A 156 4.02 21.91 -19.03
N THR A 157 4.60 21.06 -19.88
CA THR A 157 4.37 19.61 -19.87
C THR A 157 4.73 18.97 -18.51
N THR A 158 5.86 19.35 -17.91
CA THR A 158 6.32 18.84 -16.61
C THR A 158 5.31 19.17 -15.51
N PHE A 159 4.84 20.42 -15.45
CA PHE A 159 3.84 20.84 -14.49
C PHE A 159 2.53 20.04 -14.64
N LYS A 160 2.05 19.85 -15.88
CA LYS A 160 0.83 19.05 -16.17
C LYS A 160 0.97 17.60 -15.68
N ARG A 161 2.15 16.97 -15.84
CA ARG A 161 2.39 15.60 -15.34
C ARG A 161 2.36 15.54 -13.83
N HIS A 162 2.99 16.48 -13.12
CA HIS A 162 2.95 16.54 -11.65
C HIS A 162 1.53 16.82 -11.14
N LEU A 163 0.78 17.70 -11.83
CA LEU A 163 -0.62 17.96 -11.52
C LEU A 163 -1.50 16.70 -11.67
N MET A 164 -1.26 15.89 -12.70
CA MET A 164 -1.99 14.63 -12.90
C MET A 164 -1.72 13.65 -11.76
N ILE A 165 -0.46 13.52 -11.32
CA ILE A 165 -0.08 12.68 -10.17
C ILE A 165 -0.74 13.20 -8.89
N ALA A 166 -0.69 14.51 -8.66
CA ALA A 166 -1.31 15.13 -7.48
C ALA A 166 -2.83 14.92 -7.45
N ASN A 167 -3.52 15.09 -8.58
CA ASN A 167 -4.96 14.83 -8.66
C ASN A 167 -5.29 13.36 -8.42
N GLY A 168 -4.48 12.42 -8.92
CA GLY A 168 -4.63 10.99 -8.64
C GLY A 168 -4.51 10.71 -7.15
N LEU A 169 -3.46 11.22 -6.50
CA LEU A 169 -3.26 11.06 -5.07
C LEU A 169 -4.41 11.66 -4.25
N MET A 170 -4.85 12.87 -4.58
CA MET A 170 -5.93 13.58 -3.87
C MET A 170 -7.33 13.00 -4.15
N SER A 171 -7.47 12.02 -5.02
CA SER A 171 -8.71 11.26 -5.21
C SER A 171 -8.85 10.06 -4.28
N GLU A 172 -7.78 9.71 -3.55
CA GLU A 172 -7.80 8.64 -2.56
C GLU A 172 -8.52 9.09 -1.27
N ASP A 173 -8.93 8.12 -0.46
CA ASP A 173 -9.59 8.37 0.82
C ASP A 173 -8.62 9.02 1.84
N ASP A 174 -9.06 10.09 2.49
CA ASP A 174 -8.26 10.86 3.46
C ASP A 174 -7.73 9.98 4.61
N TYR A 175 -8.53 8.98 5.05
CA TYR A 175 -8.11 8.07 6.10
C TYR A 175 -6.96 7.18 5.63
N LEU A 176 -7.05 6.63 4.41
CA LEU A 176 -5.98 5.83 3.82
C LEU A 176 -4.67 6.64 3.69
N LEU A 177 -4.76 7.87 3.17
CA LEU A 177 -3.59 8.76 3.06
C LEU A 177 -2.97 9.05 4.42
N SER A 178 -3.80 9.30 5.42
CA SER A 178 -3.35 9.55 6.79
C SER A 178 -2.64 8.34 7.40
N GLU A 179 -3.22 7.14 7.29
CA GLU A 179 -2.62 5.91 7.82
C GLU A 179 -1.27 5.58 7.17
N ILE A 180 -1.14 5.79 5.84
CA ILE A 180 0.13 5.62 5.15
C ILE A 180 1.18 6.62 5.67
N LEU A 181 0.80 7.89 5.86
CA LEU A 181 1.71 8.93 6.32
C LEU A 181 1.99 8.86 7.83
N PHE A 182 1.11 8.26 8.62
CA PHE A 182 1.30 8.03 10.06
C PHE A 182 2.13 6.76 10.36
N ASN A 183 2.62 6.07 9.32
CA ASN A 183 3.57 4.98 9.51
C ASN A 183 4.75 5.44 10.39
N PRO A 184 5.17 4.65 11.40
CA PRO A 184 6.21 5.06 12.35
C PRO A 184 7.55 5.44 11.71
N HIS A 185 7.86 4.92 10.54
CA HIS A 185 9.10 5.22 9.81
C HIS A 185 9.00 6.45 8.89
N THR A 186 7.82 7.03 8.70
CA THR A 186 7.61 8.19 7.79
C THR A 186 8.38 9.43 8.25
N SER A 187 8.41 9.73 9.55
CA SER A 187 9.12 10.91 10.07
C SER A 187 10.58 10.93 9.62
N GLY A 188 11.28 9.80 9.73
CA GLY A 188 12.66 9.69 9.26
C GLY A 188 12.82 9.88 7.75
N GLN A 189 11.82 9.54 6.94
CA GLN A 189 11.84 9.81 5.50
C GLN A 189 11.61 11.32 5.22
N LEU A 190 10.72 11.98 5.96
CA LEU A 190 10.49 13.40 5.85
C LEU A 190 11.74 14.22 6.20
N GLU A 191 12.48 13.82 7.24
CA GLU A 191 13.76 14.43 7.60
C GLU A 191 14.79 14.35 6.46
N LYS A 192 14.86 13.20 5.76
CA LYS A 192 15.74 13.05 4.59
C LYS A 192 15.32 13.97 3.43
N ILE A 193 14.02 14.08 3.16
CA ILE A 193 13.49 15.01 2.13
C ILE A 193 13.85 16.44 2.49
N GLN A 194 13.63 16.84 3.73
CA GLN A 194 13.93 18.18 4.21
C GLN A 194 15.43 18.50 4.10
N ALA A 195 16.31 17.57 4.47
CA ALA A 195 17.75 17.74 4.33
C ALA A 195 18.17 17.90 2.85
N LYS A 196 17.62 17.10 1.94
CA LYS A 196 17.89 17.20 0.49
C LYS A 196 17.37 18.52 -0.10
N LEU A 197 16.19 18.96 0.33
CA LEU A 197 15.64 20.26 -0.09
C LEU A 197 16.50 21.43 0.41
N SER A 198 16.96 21.40 1.66
CA SER A 198 17.85 22.42 2.23
C SER A 198 19.20 22.45 1.51
N GLN A 199 19.78 21.29 1.19
CA GLN A 199 21.00 21.20 0.39
C GLN A 199 20.82 21.86 -0.99
N LEU A 200 19.73 21.51 -1.68
CA LEU A 200 19.40 22.09 -2.99
C LEU A 200 19.21 23.62 -2.90
N GLN A 201 18.52 24.10 -1.87
CA GLN A 201 18.29 25.53 -1.64
C GLN A 201 19.60 26.29 -1.54
N VAL A 202 20.57 25.83 -0.72
CA VAL A 202 21.86 26.45 -0.57
C VAL A 202 22.65 26.54 -1.89
N ILE A 203 22.61 25.45 -2.69
CA ILE A 203 23.26 25.42 -4.01
C ILE A 203 22.64 26.46 -4.95
N VAL A 204 21.30 26.56 -4.95
CA VAL A 204 20.59 27.55 -5.79
C VAL A 204 20.85 28.97 -5.36
N GLU A 205 20.81 29.29 -4.06
CA GLU A 205 21.06 30.61 -3.52
C GLU A 205 22.48 31.13 -3.84
N ASN A 206 23.48 30.23 -3.78
CA ASN A 206 24.87 30.55 -4.07
C ASN A 206 25.20 30.46 -5.58
N HIS A 207 24.32 30.05 -6.44
CA HIS A 207 24.57 29.79 -7.87
C HIS A 207 25.80 28.89 -8.11
N ASP A 208 26.02 27.93 -7.19
CA ASP A 208 27.19 27.05 -7.20
C ASP A 208 27.03 25.92 -8.24
N SER A 209 27.62 26.15 -9.41
CA SER A 209 27.55 25.23 -10.54
C SER A 209 28.26 23.89 -10.30
N GLU A 210 29.35 23.86 -9.55
CA GLU A 210 30.10 22.64 -9.25
C GLU A 210 29.34 21.80 -8.22
N ALA A 211 28.84 22.42 -7.15
CA ALA A 211 27.99 21.73 -6.19
C ALA A 211 26.71 21.19 -6.85
N MET A 212 26.10 21.96 -7.77
CA MET A 212 24.92 21.49 -8.53
C MET A 212 25.25 20.26 -9.37
N LYS A 213 26.40 20.23 -10.03
CA LYS A 213 26.83 19.08 -10.83
C LYS A 213 26.97 17.83 -9.97
N HIS A 214 27.64 17.92 -8.82
CA HIS A 214 27.78 16.81 -7.88
C HIS A 214 26.42 16.32 -7.36
N TYR A 215 25.54 17.25 -6.96
CA TYR A 215 24.18 16.91 -6.53
C TYR A 215 23.39 16.14 -7.59
N LEU A 216 23.44 16.59 -8.84
CA LEU A 216 22.77 15.92 -9.96
C LEU A 216 23.39 14.57 -10.27
N GLU A 217 24.69 14.37 -10.12
CA GLU A 217 25.35 13.07 -10.25
C GLU A 217 24.89 12.09 -9.18
N GLU A 218 24.79 12.52 -7.91
CA GLU A 218 24.24 11.71 -6.82
C GLU A 218 22.81 11.27 -7.13
N VAL A 219 21.93 12.22 -7.51
CA VAL A 219 20.53 11.92 -7.86
C VAL A 219 20.43 10.93 -9.02
N ARG A 220 21.25 11.07 -10.07
CA ARG A 220 21.26 10.12 -11.18
C ARG A 220 21.70 8.70 -10.75
N ASN A 221 22.60 8.60 -9.77
CA ASN A 221 23.03 7.30 -9.27
C ASN A 221 21.94 6.61 -8.45
N ASN A 222 21.10 7.36 -7.74
CA ASN A 222 19.97 6.83 -7.00
C ASN A 222 18.83 6.30 -7.92
N LEU A 223 18.85 6.67 -9.21
CA LEU A 223 17.85 6.24 -10.19
C LEU A 223 18.26 5.00 -11.00
N LYS A 224 19.43 4.44 -10.75
CA LYS A 224 19.92 3.21 -11.40
C LYS A 224 19.57 1.98 -10.60
#